data_59d31e0ddd5789190c7c85bb1a4138b3
#
_entry.id   59d31e0ddd5789190c7c85bb1a4138b3
#
_cell.length_a   1.000
_cell.length_b   1.000
_cell.length_c   1.000
_cell.angle_alpha   90.00
_cell.angle_beta   90.00
_cell.angle_gamma   90.00
#
_symmetry.space_group_name_H-M   'P 1'
#
loop_
_entity.id
_entity.type
_entity.pdbx_description
1 polymer ?
#
loop_
_entity_poly.entity_id
_entity_poly.type
_entity_poly.pdbx_seq_one_letter_code
_entity_poly.pdbx_strand_id
1 'polypeptide(L)'
;MSKSAKEQTEGKYQILPLSLIQPNDGQIEGLPANPRQINEQKYELLKKNITDYPELLEYRGLLVYPYDGKYITIGGNMRLRALSELNYKEAPCAVLPAETTVEQLKAYIILDNDNFGQWDWDMLANEWDTEILSHFGLDIIGMQGDIDDLFNETENVGKTTEEEKITIIIPEEMVEQKDSIMDNIKSILAPFNGVKIK
;
A
#
# COMPACT_ATOMS: atom_id res chain seq x y z
N MET A 1 -0.56 -27.61 -24.82
CA MET A 1 0.55 -26.88 -25.48
C MET A 1 0.78 -25.59 -24.70
N SER A 2 1.91 -25.49 -24.03
CA SER A 2 2.28 -24.28 -23.27
C SER A 2 2.63 -23.17 -24.25
N LYS A 3 1.86 -22.08 -24.31
CA LYS A 3 2.25 -20.87 -25.04
C LYS A 3 3.50 -20.29 -24.38
N SER A 4 4.50 -19.97 -25.18
CA SER A 4 5.74 -19.33 -24.69
C SER A 4 5.38 -18.02 -23.98
N ALA A 5 6.01 -17.75 -22.84
CA ALA A 5 5.82 -16.49 -22.10
C ALA A 5 6.05 -15.23 -22.97
N LYS A 6 6.88 -15.34 -24.01
CA LYS A 6 7.17 -14.29 -24.98
C LYS A 6 5.95 -13.92 -25.85
N GLU A 7 5.15 -14.89 -26.29
CA GLU A 7 3.95 -14.61 -27.11
C GLU A 7 2.81 -13.97 -26.34
N GLN A 8 2.85 -14.03 -25.01
CA GLN A 8 1.80 -13.46 -24.14
C GLN A 8 2.06 -11.99 -23.76
N THR A 9 3.28 -11.49 -23.97
CA THR A 9 3.67 -10.13 -23.56
C THR A 9 3.84 -9.14 -24.72
N GLU A 10 4.03 -9.61 -25.96
CA GLU A 10 4.07 -8.73 -27.13
C GLU A 10 2.68 -8.11 -27.38
N GLY A 11 2.58 -6.79 -27.22
CA GLY A 11 1.37 -6.01 -27.47
C GLY A 11 0.58 -5.55 -26.25
N LYS A 12 0.92 -6.02 -25.04
CA LYS A 12 0.21 -5.63 -23.82
C LYS A 12 0.73 -4.34 -23.18
N TYR A 13 1.97 -3.96 -23.45
CA TYR A 13 2.59 -2.76 -22.89
C TYR A 13 2.54 -1.62 -23.91
N GLN A 14 1.94 -0.49 -23.53
CA GLN A 14 1.77 0.69 -24.38
C GLN A 14 2.05 1.94 -23.59
N ILE A 15 2.57 2.97 -24.22
CA ILE A 15 2.63 4.32 -23.65
C ILE A 15 1.35 5.02 -24.06
N LEU A 16 0.54 5.41 -23.05
CA LEU A 16 -0.76 6.04 -23.27
C LEU A 16 -0.77 7.48 -22.74
N PRO A 17 -1.42 8.41 -23.46
CA PRO A 17 -1.64 9.75 -22.95
C PRO A 17 -2.46 9.73 -21.65
N LEU A 18 -2.01 10.44 -20.61
CA LEU A 18 -2.74 10.52 -19.34
C LEU A 18 -4.16 11.07 -19.50
N SER A 19 -4.42 11.90 -20.51
CA SER A 19 -5.75 12.41 -20.84
C SER A 19 -6.78 11.33 -21.20
N LEU A 20 -6.31 10.15 -21.61
CA LEU A 20 -7.16 8.99 -21.93
C LEU A 20 -7.33 8.03 -20.74
N ILE A 21 -6.59 8.23 -19.65
CA ILE A 21 -6.60 7.33 -18.49
C ILE A 21 -7.41 7.96 -17.36
N GLN A 22 -8.30 7.18 -16.77
CA GLN A 22 -9.14 7.59 -15.65
C GLN A 22 -8.92 6.65 -14.45
N PRO A 23 -9.05 7.16 -13.21
CA PRO A 23 -9.10 6.29 -12.04
C PRO A 23 -10.35 5.38 -12.08
N ASN A 24 -10.31 4.27 -11.35
CA ASN A 24 -11.49 3.46 -11.14
C ASN A 24 -12.35 4.07 -10.01
N ASP A 25 -13.37 4.82 -10.39
CA ASP A 25 -14.35 5.46 -9.51
C ASP A 25 -15.70 4.69 -9.50
N GLY A 26 -15.73 3.44 -10.00
CA GLY A 26 -16.94 2.62 -10.07
C GLY A 26 -17.77 2.83 -11.34
N GLN A 27 -17.21 3.40 -12.40
CA GLN A 27 -17.91 3.70 -13.66
C GLN A 27 -18.19 2.48 -14.55
N ILE A 28 -17.55 1.34 -14.27
CA ILE A 28 -17.83 0.06 -14.94
C ILE A 28 -18.95 -0.66 -14.17
N GLU A 29 -20.03 -0.99 -14.84
CA GLU A 29 -21.16 -1.70 -14.23
C GLU A 29 -20.72 -2.99 -13.54
N GLY A 30 -21.07 -3.14 -12.27
CA GLY A 30 -20.70 -4.30 -11.44
C GLY A 30 -19.27 -4.29 -10.89
N LEU A 31 -18.42 -3.32 -11.26
CA LEU A 31 -17.08 -3.15 -10.69
C LEU A 31 -17.11 -2.00 -9.66
N PRO A 32 -16.85 -2.25 -8.37
CA PRO A 32 -16.76 -1.18 -7.39
C PRO A 32 -15.54 -0.29 -7.63
N ALA A 33 -15.58 0.93 -7.07
CA ALA A 33 -14.43 1.82 -7.03
C ALA A 33 -13.23 1.15 -6.35
N ASN A 34 -12.02 1.64 -6.66
CA ASN A 34 -10.81 1.12 -6.03
C ASN A 34 -10.83 1.39 -4.51
N PRO A 35 -10.79 0.35 -3.66
CA PRO A 35 -10.88 0.50 -2.22
C PRO A 35 -9.61 1.03 -1.56
N ARG A 36 -8.47 1.01 -2.27
CA ARG A 36 -7.16 1.34 -1.69
C ARG A 36 -7.00 2.83 -1.46
N GLN A 37 -6.59 3.19 -0.25
CA GLN A 37 -6.23 4.54 0.15
C GLN A 37 -4.72 4.63 0.44
N ILE A 38 -4.19 5.83 0.48
CA ILE A 38 -2.79 6.11 0.83
C ILE A 38 -2.79 7.34 1.76
N ASN A 39 -1.99 7.29 2.82
CA ASN A 39 -1.79 8.47 3.65
C ASN A 39 -0.88 9.49 2.95
N GLU A 40 -0.94 10.76 3.40
CA GLU A 40 -0.25 11.86 2.74
C GLU A 40 1.28 11.67 2.74
N GLN A 41 1.86 11.16 3.81
CA GLN A 41 3.31 10.95 3.91
C GLN A 41 3.79 9.90 2.89
N LYS A 42 3.11 8.75 2.81
CA LYS A 42 3.41 7.70 1.80
C LYS A 42 3.14 8.20 0.38
N TYR A 43 2.17 9.10 0.20
CA TYR A 43 1.89 9.69 -1.10
C TYR A 43 2.97 10.66 -1.58
N GLU A 44 3.47 11.54 -0.70
CA GLU A 44 4.61 12.42 -1.00
C GLU A 44 5.87 11.61 -1.32
N LEU A 45 6.11 10.52 -0.56
CA LEU A 45 7.21 9.60 -0.84
C LEU A 45 7.06 8.93 -2.22
N LEU A 46 5.84 8.52 -2.60
CA LEU A 46 5.57 7.97 -3.92
C LEU A 46 5.92 8.98 -5.03
N LYS A 47 5.52 10.26 -4.88
CA LYS A 47 5.87 11.32 -5.84
C LYS A 47 7.37 11.53 -5.93
N LYS A 48 8.05 11.57 -4.78
CA LYS A 48 9.50 11.68 -4.71
C LYS A 48 10.18 10.51 -5.45
N ASN A 49 9.78 9.28 -5.17
CA ASN A 49 10.36 8.10 -5.80
C ASN A 49 10.14 8.07 -7.32
N ILE A 50 8.99 8.53 -7.81
CA ILE A 50 8.72 8.70 -9.25
C ILE A 50 9.66 9.76 -9.87
N THR A 51 9.96 10.81 -9.12
CA THR A 51 10.85 11.89 -9.59
C THR A 51 12.31 11.45 -9.60
N ASP A 52 12.74 10.75 -8.57
CA ASP A 52 14.14 10.33 -8.39
C ASP A 52 14.50 9.13 -9.29
N TYR A 53 13.51 8.25 -9.57
CA TYR A 53 13.70 7.00 -10.33
C TYR A 53 12.61 6.81 -11.39
N PRO A 54 12.48 7.74 -12.36
CA PRO A 54 11.41 7.69 -13.36
C PRO A 54 11.45 6.44 -14.25
N GLU A 55 12.63 5.82 -14.43
CA GLU A 55 12.81 4.58 -15.19
C GLU A 55 12.03 3.40 -14.59
N LEU A 56 11.74 3.40 -13.28
CA LEU A 56 10.92 2.35 -12.65
C LEU A 56 9.49 2.31 -13.17
N LEU A 57 9.00 3.40 -13.74
CA LEU A 57 7.68 3.43 -14.38
C LEU A 57 7.60 2.49 -15.58
N GLU A 58 8.72 2.27 -16.30
CA GLU A 58 8.79 1.33 -17.43
C GLU A 58 8.56 -0.11 -16.97
N TYR A 59 8.97 -0.44 -15.75
CA TYR A 59 8.85 -1.79 -15.18
C TYR A 59 7.56 -1.96 -14.34
N ARG A 60 7.04 -0.87 -13.80
CA ARG A 60 5.84 -0.83 -12.94
C ARG A 60 4.86 0.24 -13.44
N GLY A 61 4.42 0.12 -14.70
CA GLY A 61 3.42 0.99 -15.30
C GLY A 61 2.03 0.82 -14.65
N LEU A 62 1.05 1.46 -15.25
CA LEU A 62 -0.36 1.33 -14.85
C LEU A 62 -0.95 0.05 -15.44
N LEU A 63 -1.81 -0.65 -14.70
CA LEU A 63 -2.67 -1.70 -15.24
C LEU A 63 -4.02 -1.07 -15.62
N VAL A 64 -4.37 -1.11 -16.89
CA VAL A 64 -5.55 -0.39 -17.39
C VAL A 64 -6.47 -1.29 -18.22
N TYR A 65 -7.76 -1.01 -18.17
CA TYR A 65 -8.80 -1.69 -18.93
C TYR A 65 -9.46 -0.73 -19.92
N PRO A 66 -9.60 -1.09 -21.22
CA PRO A 66 -10.25 -0.25 -22.20
C PRO A 66 -11.77 -0.21 -21.95
N TYR A 67 -12.32 0.99 -21.79
CA TYR A 67 -13.73 1.20 -21.53
C TYR A 67 -14.21 2.53 -22.10
N ASP A 68 -15.25 2.51 -22.92
CA ASP A 68 -15.91 3.68 -23.50
C ASP A 68 -14.93 4.69 -24.14
N GLY A 69 -14.03 4.20 -24.99
CA GLY A 69 -13.04 5.02 -25.71
C GLY A 69 -11.92 5.59 -24.82
N LYS A 70 -11.85 5.20 -23.55
CA LYS A 70 -10.83 5.55 -22.57
C LYS A 70 -10.24 4.29 -21.93
N TYR A 71 -9.40 4.50 -20.91
CA TYR A 71 -8.78 3.44 -20.13
C TYR A 71 -9.07 3.68 -18.64
N ILE A 72 -9.59 2.67 -17.96
CA ILE A 72 -9.83 2.71 -16.52
C ILE A 72 -8.69 2.00 -15.81
N THR A 73 -8.11 2.66 -14.80
CA THR A 73 -6.99 2.11 -14.02
C THR A 73 -7.48 1.04 -13.06
N ILE A 74 -7.05 -0.20 -13.29
CA ILE A 74 -7.35 -1.36 -12.44
C ILE A 74 -6.27 -1.48 -11.35
N GLY A 75 -4.99 -1.23 -11.70
CA GLY A 75 -3.87 -1.18 -10.76
C GLY A 75 -3.03 0.08 -10.96
N GLY A 76 -2.57 0.69 -9.85
CA GLY A 76 -1.74 1.89 -9.87
C GLY A 76 -2.51 3.23 -9.82
N ASN A 77 -3.71 3.29 -9.23
CA ASN A 77 -4.49 4.54 -9.11
C ASN A 77 -3.71 5.67 -8.43
N MET A 78 -2.93 5.38 -7.38
CA MET A 78 -2.10 6.38 -6.69
C MET A 78 -0.95 6.85 -7.58
N ARG A 79 -0.38 5.96 -8.41
CA ARG A 79 0.62 6.34 -9.44
C ARG A 79 0.00 7.23 -10.50
N LEU A 80 -1.19 6.92 -11.00
CA LEU A 80 -1.91 7.79 -11.95
C LEU A 80 -2.10 9.20 -11.39
N ARG A 81 -2.55 9.31 -10.13
CA ARG A 81 -2.72 10.58 -9.44
C ARG A 81 -1.39 11.33 -9.33
N ALA A 82 -0.32 10.67 -8.89
CA ALA A 82 1.01 11.25 -8.76
C ALA A 82 1.56 11.73 -10.12
N LEU A 83 1.44 10.93 -11.16
CA LEU A 83 1.86 11.32 -12.52
C LEU A 83 1.12 12.55 -13.01
N SER A 84 -0.18 12.67 -12.72
CA SER A 84 -0.99 13.84 -13.07
C SER A 84 -0.53 15.09 -12.32
N GLU A 85 -0.27 15.01 -11.02
CA GLU A 85 0.23 16.13 -10.20
C GLU A 85 1.66 16.53 -10.60
N LEU A 86 2.51 15.57 -11.00
CA LEU A 86 3.85 15.81 -11.52
C LEU A 86 3.87 16.29 -12.99
N ASN A 87 2.68 16.50 -13.60
CA ASN A 87 2.51 17.01 -14.98
C ASN A 87 3.08 16.09 -16.08
N TYR A 88 3.16 14.80 -15.85
CA TYR A 88 3.44 13.84 -16.93
C TYR A 88 2.35 13.93 -17.99
N LYS A 89 2.72 13.70 -19.25
CA LYS A 89 1.78 13.72 -20.38
C LYS A 89 1.28 12.35 -20.78
N GLU A 90 2.09 11.34 -20.48
CA GLU A 90 1.86 9.94 -20.85
C GLU A 90 2.41 9.02 -19.77
N ALA A 91 1.96 7.78 -19.75
CA ALA A 91 2.44 6.75 -18.84
C ALA A 91 2.54 5.40 -19.53
N PRO A 92 3.51 4.56 -19.13
CA PRO A 92 3.57 3.17 -19.55
C PRO A 92 2.42 2.39 -18.91
N CYS A 93 1.70 1.64 -19.73
CA CYS A 93 0.50 0.91 -19.32
C CYS A 93 0.52 -0.53 -19.80
N ALA A 94 0.18 -1.46 -18.92
CA ALA A 94 -0.23 -2.80 -19.30
C ALA A 94 -1.73 -2.77 -19.60
N VAL A 95 -2.10 -2.98 -20.85
CA VAL A 95 -3.49 -2.92 -21.30
C VAL A 95 -4.13 -4.30 -21.21
N LEU A 96 -5.20 -4.41 -20.42
CA LEU A 96 -5.99 -5.64 -20.33
C LEU A 96 -6.81 -5.86 -21.60
N PRO A 97 -7.07 -7.12 -21.98
CA PRO A 97 -7.96 -7.45 -23.08
C PRO A 97 -9.38 -6.89 -22.84
N ALA A 98 -10.05 -6.44 -23.91
CA ALA A 98 -11.42 -5.90 -23.82
C ALA A 98 -12.46 -6.96 -23.38
N GLU A 99 -12.17 -8.23 -23.59
CA GLU A 99 -12.97 -9.38 -23.15
C GLU A 99 -12.78 -9.77 -21.67
N THR A 100 -11.94 -9.03 -20.92
CA THR A 100 -11.73 -9.28 -19.48
C THR A 100 -13.06 -9.09 -18.72
N THR A 101 -13.48 -10.13 -17.98
CA THR A 101 -14.75 -10.07 -17.25
C THR A 101 -14.65 -9.19 -15.99
N VAL A 102 -15.80 -8.73 -15.49
CA VAL A 102 -15.88 -7.92 -14.26
C VAL A 102 -15.32 -8.70 -13.06
N GLU A 103 -15.56 -10.01 -12.99
CA GLU A 103 -15.01 -10.88 -11.94
C GLU A 103 -13.49 -10.93 -12.00
N GLN A 104 -12.90 -10.99 -13.20
CA GLN A 104 -11.45 -10.93 -13.38
C GLN A 104 -10.90 -9.54 -12.99
N LEU A 105 -11.59 -8.45 -13.36
CA LEU A 105 -11.19 -7.10 -12.96
C LEU A 105 -11.18 -6.94 -11.44
N LYS A 106 -12.21 -7.43 -10.74
CA LYS A 106 -12.24 -7.47 -9.27
C LYS A 106 -11.06 -8.22 -8.68
N ALA A 107 -10.78 -9.42 -9.22
CA ALA A 107 -9.65 -10.22 -8.78
C ALA A 107 -8.32 -9.48 -8.99
N TYR A 108 -8.12 -8.82 -10.14
CA TYR A 108 -6.90 -8.08 -10.43
C TYR A 108 -6.71 -6.88 -9.51
N ILE A 109 -7.78 -6.14 -9.15
CA ILE A 109 -7.70 -5.05 -8.17
C ILE A 109 -7.17 -5.57 -6.83
N ILE A 110 -7.67 -6.70 -6.35
CA ILE A 110 -7.21 -7.26 -5.08
C ILE A 110 -5.77 -7.79 -5.19
N LEU A 111 -5.48 -8.60 -6.21
CA LEU A 111 -4.17 -9.23 -6.38
C LEU A 111 -3.03 -8.22 -6.65
N ASP A 112 -3.31 -7.10 -7.34
CA ASP A 112 -2.31 -6.04 -7.56
C ASP A 112 -2.01 -5.25 -6.27
N ASN A 113 -2.93 -5.29 -5.31
CA ASN A 113 -2.82 -4.56 -4.05
C ASN A 113 -2.43 -5.44 -2.87
N ASP A 114 -2.43 -6.77 -3.02
CA ASP A 114 -2.07 -7.70 -1.95
C ASP A 114 -0.55 -7.92 -1.89
N ASN A 115 0.01 -7.79 -0.69
CA ASN A 115 1.43 -8.03 -0.43
C ASN A 115 1.61 -9.46 0.09
N PHE A 116 1.96 -10.39 -0.80
CA PHE A 116 2.22 -11.79 -0.43
C PHE A 116 3.59 -12.02 0.23
N GLY A 117 4.48 -11.02 0.26
CA GLY A 117 5.81 -11.10 0.83
C GLY A 117 5.90 -10.43 2.20
N GLN A 118 6.79 -10.94 3.03
CA GLN A 118 7.22 -10.28 4.26
C GLN A 118 8.70 -9.92 4.14
N TRP A 119 9.09 -8.82 4.77
CA TRP A 119 10.48 -8.41 4.84
C TRP A 119 11.20 -9.25 5.89
N ASP A 120 12.39 -9.76 5.54
CA ASP A 120 13.36 -10.26 6.52
C ASP A 120 14.06 -9.04 7.14
N TRP A 121 13.55 -8.61 8.29
CA TRP A 121 14.04 -7.43 8.98
C TRP A 121 15.47 -7.59 9.48
N ASP A 122 15.89 -8.80 9.87
CA ASP A 122 17.26 -9.07 10.29
C ASP A 122 18.22 -8.94 9.11
N MET A 123 17.85 -9.45 7.94
CA MET A 123 18.62 -9.28 6.71
C MET A 123 18.70 -7.80 6.31
N LEU A 124 17.58 -7.08 6.32
CA LEU A 124 17.57 -5.66 6.00
C LEU A 124 18.45 -4.84 6.94
N ALA A 125 18.37 -5.11 8.25
CA ALA A 125 19.17 -4.38 9.25
C ALA A 125 20.66 -4.65 9.17
N ASN A 126 21.07 -5.86 8.73
CA ASN A 126 22.47 -6.27 8.72
C ASN A 126 23.17 -6.12 7.37
N GLU A 127 22.44 -6.16 6.27
CA GLU A 127 23.02 -6.22 4.92
C GLU A 127 22.69 -4.98 4.06
N TRP A 128 21.73 -4.16 4.49
CA TRP A 128 21.29 -2.97 3.75
C TRP A 128 21.60 -1.69 4.51
N ASP A 129 21.90 -0.63 3.77
CA ASP A 129 22.15 0.69 4.34
C ASP A 129 20.84 1.27 4.89
N THR A 130 20.81 1.60 6.18
CA THR A 130 19.62 2.12 6.88
C THR A 130 19.17 3.49 6.34
N GLU A 131 20.10 4.33 5.85
CA GLU A 131 19.75 5.61 5.25
C GLU A 131 19.04 5.40 3.91
N ILE A 132 19.48 4.41 3.12
CA ILE A 132 18.82 4.03 1.86
C ILE A 132 17.42 3.48 2.14
N LEU A 133 17.27 2.59 3.12
CA LEU A 133 15.97 2.01 3.47
C LEU A 133 14.99 3.08 3.95
N SER A 134 15.42 3.95 4.84
CA SER A 134 14.62 5.09 5.30
C SER A 134 14.24 6.05 4.17
N HIS A 135 15.17 6.32 3.24
CA HIS A 135 14.91 7.14 2.05
C HIS A 135 13.76 6.60 1.20
N PHE A 136 13.63 5.26 1.11
CA PHE A 136 12.54 4.58 0.39
C PHE A 136 11.31 4.27 1.26
N GLY A 137 11.29 4.74 2.52
CA GLY A 137 10.15 4.57 3.41
C GLY A 137 10.10 3.22 4.13
N LEU A 138 11.22 2.50 4.18
CA LEU A 138 11.41 1.33 5.02
C LEU A 138 12.18 1.78 6.27
N ASP A 139 11.47 2.05 7.36
CA ASP A 139 12.08 2.46 8.62
C ASP A 139 12.31 1.24 9.52
N ILE A 140 13.59 0.85 9.68
CA ILE A 140 13.98 -0.27 10.53
C ILE A 140 13.94 0.09 12.02
N ILE A 141 14.10 1.38 12.35
CA ILE A 141 14.23 1.85 13.75
C ILE A 141 12.86 1.98 14.42
N GLY A 142 11.82 2.22 13.63
CA GLY A 142 10.46 2.16 14.10
C GLY A 142 9.69 1.18 13.23
N MET A 143 9.33 0.04 13.72
CA MET A 143 8.35 -0.86 13.09
C MET A 143 7.01 -0.15 12.80
N GLN A 144 7.05 1.16 12.51
CA GLN A 144 5.89 2.05 12.39
C GLN A 144 5.05 1.78 11.14
N GLY A 145 5.64 1.21 10.08
CA GLY A 145 4.86 0.92 8.87
C GLY A 145 3.86 -0.23 9.05
N ASP A 146 4.30 -1.33 9.70
CA ASP A 146 3.43 -2.50 9.91
C ASP A 146 2.56 -2.36 11.18
N ILE A 147 3.03 -1.57 12.16
CA ILE A 147 2.25 -1.26 13.37
C ILE A 147 1.12 -0.29 13.03
N ASP A 148 1.36 0.75 12.24
CA ASP A 148 0.30 1.68 11.80
C ASP A 148 -0.75 1.00 10.91
N ASP A 149 -0.37 0.06 10.06
CA ASP A 149 -1.33 -0.74 9.27
C ASP A 149 -2.14 -1.70 10.16
N LEU A 150 -1.56 -2.27 11.22
CA LEU A 150 -2.25 -3.10 12.21
C LEU A 150 -3.20 -2.30 13.11
N PHE A 151 -2.92 -1.02 13.37
CA PHE A 151 -3.75 -0.15 14.21
C PHE A 151 -4.74 0.71 13.42
N ASN A 152 -4.54 0.92 12.11
CA ASN A 152 -5.47 1.69 11.25
C ASN A 152 -6.70 0.91 10.77
N GLU A 153 -6.82 -0.39 11.05
CA GLU A 153 -8.07 -1.13 10.79
C GLU A 153 -9.20 -0.84 11.80
N THR A 154 -8.98 0.00 12.81
CA THR A 154 -9.97 0.25 13.87
C THR A 154 -10.23 1.70 14.26
N GLU A 155 -10.02 2.72 13.42
CA GLU A 155 -10.50 4.05 13.81
C GLU A 155 -11.08 4.89 12.67
N ASN A 156 -12.39 4.72 12.50
CA ASN A 156 -13.29 5.79 12.09
C ASN A 156 -14.13 6.18 13.29
N VAL A 157 -13.59 6.97 14.22
CA VAL A 157 -14.39 7.79 15.17
C VAL A 157 -13.56 8.98 15.68
N GLY A 158 -13.98 10.20 15.33
CA GLY A 158 -14.04 11.39 16.16
C GLY A 158 -12.79 11.88 16.88
N LYS A 159 -12.27 13.02 16.41
CA LYS A 159 -11.32 13.89 17.14
C LYS A 159 -11.73 14.12 18.58
N THR A 160 -10.81 13.85 19.52
CA THR A 160 -10.49 14.75 20.67
C THR A 160 -9.31 14.20 21.46
N THR A 161 -8.34 15.10 21.76
CA THR A 161 -7.23 15.00 22.74
C THR A 161 -6.27 13.80 22.57
N GLU A 162 -5.02 14.14 22.31
CA GLU A 162 -3.83 13.30 22.19
C GLU A 162 -3.62 12.40 23.45
N GLU A 163 -4.29 11.25 23.49
CA GLU A 163 -3.92 10.15 24.38
C GLU A 163 -3.31 9.06 23.53
N GLU A 164 -2.00 8.87 23.62
CA GLU A 164 -1.35 7.69 23.03
C GLU A 164 -1.75 6.44 23.84
N LYS A 165 -2.20 5.39 23.15
CA LYS A 165 -2.62 4.13 23.77
C LYS A 165 -1.62 3.03 23.43
N ILE A 166 -1.16 2.31 24.44
CA ILE A 166 -0.38 1.07 24.27
C ILE A 166 -1.30 -0.09 24.63
N THR A 167 -1.50 -1.01 23.68
CA THR A 167 -2.27 -2.24 23.91
C THR A 167 -1.31 -3.41 24.10
N ILE A 168 -1.41 -4.10 25.23
CA ILE A 168 -0.60 -5.29 25.51
C ILE A 168 -1.50 -6.51 25.34
N ILE A 169 -1.16 -7.39 24.42
CA ILE A 169 -1.87 -8.64 24.17
C ILE A 169 -1.16 -9.75 24.93
N ILE A 170 -1.88 -10.40 25.83
CA ILE A 170 -1.38 -11.54 26.61
C ILE A 170 -1.87 -12.82 25.92
N PRO A 171 -0.96 -13.70 25.42
CA PRO A 171 -1.33 -14.97 24.83
C PRO A 171 -2.15 -15.84 25.79
N GLU A 172 -3.04 -16.70 25.28
CA GLU A 172 -3.88 -17.58 26.10
C GLU A 172 -3.09 -18.45 27.10
N GLU A 173 -1.93 -18.92 26.72
CA GLU A 173 -0.98 -19.70 27.54
C GLU A 173 -0.42 -18.93 28.76
N MET A 174 -0.51 -17.60 28.76
CA MET A 174 -0.01 -16.73 29.84
C MET A 174 -1.13 -16.05 30.62
N VAL A 175 -2.38 -16.38 30.38
CA VAL A 175 -3.55 -15.74 31.03
C VAL A 175 -3.53 -15.93 32.55
N GLU A 176 -3.04 -17.07 33.04
CA GLU A 176 -2.87 -17.32 34.49
C GLU A 176 -1.83 -16.38 35.16
N GLN A 177 -0.91 -15.82 34.38
CA GLN A 177 0.10 -14.87 34.85
C GLN A 177 -0.30 -13.41 34.65
N LYS A 178 -1.51 -13.14 34.17
CA LYS A 178 -1.99 -11.80 33.81
C LYS A 178 -1.83 -10.78 34.95
N ASP A 179 -2.20 -11.15 36.16
CA ASP A 179 -2.12 -10.24 37.31
C ASP A 179 -0.67 -9.88 37.66
N SER A 180 0.24 -10.85 37.59
CA SER A 180 1.66 -10.61 37.80
C SER A 180 2.27 -9.73 36.72
N ILE A 181 1.88 -9.93 35.47
CA ILE A 181 2.31 -9.09 34.33
C ILE A 181 1.80 -7.67 34.51
N MET A 182 0.52 -7.50 34.89
CA MET A 182 -0.08 -6.20 35.14
C MET A 182 0.57 -5.45 36.31
N ASP A 183 0.94 -6.13 37.38
CA ASP A 183 1.63 -5.50 38.50
C ASP A 183 3.07 -5.08 38.17
N ASN A 184 3.76 -5.84 37.37
CA ASN A 184 5.08 -5.46 36.81
C ASN A 184 4.95 -4.21 35.93
N ILE A 185 3.97 -4.17 35.03
CA ILE A 185 3.71 -3.01 34.17
C ILE A 185 3.38 -1.76 35.01
N LYS A 186 2.52 -1.88 36.01
CA LYS A 186 2.21 -0.78 36.93
C LYS A 186 3.45 -0.27 37.66
N SER A 187 4.31 -1.18 38.09
CA SER A 187 5.58 -0.83 38.75
C SER A 187 6.53 -0.05 37.85
N ILE A 188 6.64 -0.47 36.58
CA ILE A 188 7.47 0.20 35.56
C ILE A 188 6.91 1.60 35.26
N LEU A 189 5.58 1.75 35.18
CA LEU A 189 4.91 3.00 34.82
C LEU A 189 4.72 3.97 36.00
N ALA A 190 4.90 3.51 37.24
CA ALA A 190 4.74 4.31 38.44
C ALA A 190 5.53 5.65 38.47
N PRO A 191 6.75 5.75 37.90
CA PRO A 191 7.48 7.02 37.83
C PRO A 191 6.90 8.04 36.84
N PHE A 192 6.03 7.61 35.92
CA PHE A 192 5.51 8.46 34.84
C PHE A 192 4.15 9.05 35.21
N ASN A 193 4.10 10.36 35.48
CA ASN A 193 2.86 11.06 35.81
C ASN A 193 1.95 11.18 34.58
N GLY A 194 0.68 10.76 34.76
CA GLY A 194 -0.35 10.90 33.72
C GLY A 194 -0.70 9.62 32.96
N VAL A 195 0.06 8.53 33.17
CA VAL A 195 -0.27 7.23 32.55
C VAL A 195 -1.45 6.58 33.28
N LYS A 196 -2.48 6.21 32.52
CA LYS A 196 -3.65 5.48 33.03
C LYS A 196 -3.67 4.08 32.45
N ILE A 197 -3.75 3.07 33.31
CA ILE A 197 -3.95 1.68 32.93
C ILE A 197 -5.46 1.40 33.03
N LYS A 198 -6.08 0.98 31.93
CA LYS A 198 -7.49 0.60 31.88
C LYS A 198 -7.64 -0.89 31.72
#